data_86de331eadeae0d7afaa061b18a2d239
#
_entry.id   86de331eadeae0d7afaa061b18a2d239
#
_cell.length_a   1.000
_cell.length_b   1.000
_cell.length_c   1.000
_cell.angle_alpha   90.00
_cell.angle_beta   90.00
_cell.angle_gamma   90.00
#
_symmetry.space_group_name_H-M   'P 1'
#
loop_
_entity.id
_entity.type
_entity.pdbx_description
1 polymer ?
#
loop_
_entity_poly.entity_id
_entity_poly.type
_entity_poly.pdbx_seq_one_letter_code
_entity_poly.pdbx_strand_id
1 'polypeptide(L)'
;MSDCLVIIPTYNEKENIVKMINTVFTLPHPFHILIVDDGSPDGTGDLVREQQQQYPGHLHLLERSGKLGLGTAYIAGFRWGLEHENGYEYFFEMDADFSHNPQDLVRLYQACAEQGGDMSVGSRYVKGGRLENWPWDRILLSYGASLYVRCITFMPVKDPTAGFVCYTRRVLQAIDFDKIRFVGYAFQIEMKFATRQLGYKIVEVPITFIDRVEGVSKMSSNIIREAVLGVMQMRWRALFSSYGV
;
A
#
# COMPACT_ATOMS: atom_id res chain seq x y z
N MET A 1 18.49 -2.35 14.88
CA MET A 1 17.72 -3.06 13.83
C MET A 1 16.45 -2.26 13.60
N SER A 2 15.96 -2.17 12.37
CA SER A 2 14.69 -1.50 12.09
C SER A 2 13.52 -2.44 12.41
N ASP A 3 12.46 -1.90 13.00
CA ASP A 3 11.17 -2.55 13.21
C ASP A 3 10.16 -2.28 12.07
N CYS A 4 10.63 -1.59 11.01
CA CYS A 4 9.83 -1.13 9.89
C CYS A 4 10.20 -1.85 8.59
N LEU A 5 9.20 -2.41 7.89
CA LEU A 5 9.34 -3.04 6.58
C LEU A 5 8.53 -2.28 5.54
N VAL A 6 9.18 -1.74 4.52
CA VAL A 6 8.54 -1.11 3.36
C VAL A 6 8.42 -2.14 2.25
N ILE A 7 7.21 -2.49 1.87
CA ILE A 7 6.89 -3.44 0.80
C ILE A 7 6.60 -2.66 -0.46
N ILE A 8 7.38 -2.92 -1.51
CA ILE A 8 7.30 -2.24 -2.80
C ILE A 8 7.11 -3.29 -3.90
N PRO A 9 5.88 -3.46 -4.40
CA PRO A 9 5.62 -4.31 -5.56
C PRO A 9 6.22 -3.70 -6.83
N THR A 10 6.87 -4.53 -7.65
CA THR A 10 7.46 -4.09 -8.92
C THR A 10 7.03 -4.96 -10.10
N TYR A 11 6.82 -4.31 -11.24
CA TYR A 11 6.71 -4.93 -12.55
C TYR A 11 7.12 -3.94 -13.64
N ASN A 12 8.33 -4.10 -14.20
CA ASN A 12 8.96 -3.16 -15.14
C ASN A 12 9.18 -1.76 -14.52
N GLU A 13 9.94 -1.71 -13.43
CA GLU A 13 10.28 -0.48 -12.71
C GLU A 13 11.80 -0.20 -12.73
N LYS A 14 12.50 -0.70 -13.75
CA LYS A 14 13.95 -0.55 -13.93
C LYS A 14 14.46 0.89 -13.78
N GLU A 15 13.68 1.86 -14.27
CA GLU A 15 14.07 3.28 -14.28
C GLU A 15 13.99 3.92 -12.89
N ASN A 16 13.12 3.41 -12.03
CA ASN A 16 12.82 3.99 -10.74
C ASN A 16 13.45 3.26 -9.54
N ILE A 17 13.62 1.94 -9.65
CA ILE A 17 13.84 1.08 -8.49
C ILE A 17 15.12 1.42 -7.70
N VAL A 18 16.24 1.64 -8.37
CA VAL A 18 17.52 1.96 -7.71
C VAL A 18 17.43 3.31 -6.97
N LYS A 19 16.82 4.31 -7.62
CA LYS A 19 16.63 5.62 -7.00
C LYS A 19 15.68 5.52 -5.80
N MET A 20 14.61 4.74 -5.90
CA MET A 20 13.67 4.51 -4.82
C MET A 20 14.35 3.87 -3.61
N ILE A 21 15.08 2.78 -3.80
CA ILE A 21 15.84 2.10 -2.76
C ILE A 21 16.78 3.07 -2.05
N ASN A 22 17.62 3.78 -2.79
CA ASN A 22 18.56 4.74 -2.23
C ASN A 22 17.86 5.88 -1.47
N THR A 23 16.73 6.37 -1.98
CA THR A 23 15.96 7.43 -1.31
C THR A 23 15.43 6.95 0.05
N VAL A 24 14.86 5.74 0.12
CA VAL A 24 14.33 5.21 1.38
C VAL A 24 15.45 5.00 2.41
N PHE A 25 16.62 4.51 2.01
CA PHE A 25 17.75 4.31 2.93
C PHE A 25 18.41 5.62 3.41
N THR A 26 18.12 6.77 2.79
CA THR A 26 18.59 8.08 3.26
C THR A 26 17.65 8.75 4.26
N LEU A 27 16.49 8.16 4.55
CA LEU A 27 15.53 8.73 5.48
C LEU A 27 16.06 8.76 6.93
N PRO A 28 15.62 9.73 7.75
CA PRO A 28 16.12 9.90 9.12
C PRO A 28 15.68 8.76 10.07
N HIS A 29 14.62 8.04 9.73
CA HIS A 29 14.19 6.82 10.42
C HIS A 29 14.65 5.59 9.64
N PRO A 30 15.22 4.56 10.29
CA PRO A 30 15.68 3.37 9.59
C PRO A 30 14.50 2.53 9.10
N PHE A 31 14.56 2.11 7.83
CA PHE A 31 13.60 1.19 7.22
C PHE A 31 14.35 0.00 6.62
N HIS A 32 13.74 -1.18 6.65
CA HIS A 32 14.09 -2.28 5.75
C HIS A 32 13.14 -2.25 4.55
N ILE A 33 13.58 -2.75 3.42
CA ILE A 33 12.81 -2.78 2.18
C ILE A 33 12.65 -4.22 1.73
N LEU A 34 11.42 -4.58 1.35
CA LEU A 34 11.11 -5.79 0.60
C LEU A 34 10.57 -5.41 -0.77
N ILE A 35 11.34 -5.69 -1.80
CA ILE A 35 10.86 -5.63 -3.18
C ILE A 35 10.14 -6.93 -3.49
N VAL A 36 8.89 -6.83 -3.96
CA VAL A 36 8.10 -7.98 -4.42
C VAL A 36 8.00 -7.88 -5.95
N ASP A 37 8.89 -8.58 -6.64
CA ASP A 37 8.99 -8.50 -8.10
C ASP A 37 8.14 -9.57 -8.79
N ASP A 38 7.26 -9.13 -9.70
CA ASP A 38 6.34 -9.97 -10.45
C ASP A 38 6.96 -10.54 -11.73
N GLY A 39 8.24 -10.94 -11.67
CA GLY A 39 8.96 -11.50 -12.80
C GLY A 39 9.21 -10.46 -13.90
N SER A 40 9.70 -9.28 -13.54
CA SER A 40 9.99 -8.17 -14.46
C SER A 40 10.96 -8.57 -15.57
N PRO A 41 10.55 -8.52 -16.85
CA PRO A 41 11.44 -8.88 -17.97
C PRO A 41 12.47 -7.79 -18.31
N ASP A 42 12.36 -6.59 -17.75
CA ASP A 42 13.23 -5.43 -18.03
C ASP A 42 14.56 -5.44 -17.24
N GLY A 43 14.75 -6.41 -16.33
CA GLY A 43 15.91 -6.52 -15.47
C GLY A 43 15.77 -5.80 -14.12
N THR A 44 14.55 -5.39 -13.72
CA THR A 44 14.30 -4.80 -12.39
C THR A 44 14.84 -5.67 -11.25
N GLY A 45 14.55 -7.00 -11.27
CA GLY A 45 15.03 -7.93 -10.24
C GLY A 45 16.56 -8.02 -10.16
N ASP A 46 17.25 -7.96 -11.30
CA ASP A 46 18.72 -7.99 -11.33
C ASP A 46 19.32 -6.76 -10.65
N LEU A 47 18.77 -5.57 -10.93
CA LEU A 47 19.18 -4.33 -10.26
C LEU A 47 18.98 -4.40 -8.74
N VAL A 48 17.87 -5.00 -8.29
CA VAL A 48 17.64 -5.19 -6.85
C VAL A 48 18.68 -6.11 -6.24
N ARG A 49 19.06 -7.22 -6.91
CA ARG A 49 20.13 -8.12 -6.43
C ARG A 49 21.49 -7.41 -6.33
N GLU A 50 21.79 -6.52 -7.27
CA GLU A 50 23.00 -5.67 -7.18
C GLU A 50 22.95 -4.75 -5.97
N GLN A 51 21.80 -4.10 -5.72
CA GLN A 51 21.61 -3.21 -4.57
C GLN A 51 21.68 -3.96 -3.23
N GLN A 52 21.27 -5.22 -3.17
CA GLN A 52 21.37 -6.04 -1.94
C GLN A 52 22.83 -6.15 -1.43
N GLN A 53 23.82 -6.08 -2.33
CA GLN A 53 25.25 -6.09 -1.94
C GLN A 53 25.64 -4.83 -1.16
N GLN A 54 24.94 -3.70 -1.39
CA GLN A 54 25.18 -2.44 -0.69
C GLN A 54 24.41 -2.36 0.63
N TYR A 55 23.29 -3.06 0.72
CA TYR A 55 22.38 -3.04 1.88
C TYR A 55 22.10 -4.45 2.45
N PRO A 56 23.17 -5.19 2.85
CA PRO A 56 23.03 -6.57 3.32
C PRO A 56 22.14 -6.65 4.56
N GLY A 57 21.15 -7.54 4.53
CA GLY A 57 20.20 -7.73 5.64
C GLY A 57 19.14 -6.63 5.81
N HIS A 58 19.16 -5.59 4.96
CA HIS A 58 18.19 -4.49 5.01
C HIS A 58 17.33 -4.38 3.75
N LEU A 59 17.86 -4.83 2.60
CA LEU A 59 17.14 -4.93 1.35
C LEU A 59 16.87 -6.39 1.01
N HIS A 60 15.59 -6.71 0.82
CA HIS A 60 15.13 -8.06 0.50
C HIS A 60 14.43 -8.08 -0.84
N LEU A 61 14.49 -9.22 -1.53
CA LEU A 61 13.82 -9.46 -2.79
C LEU A 61 12.97 -10.74 -2.69
N LEU A 62 11.70 -10.63 -3.00
CA LEU A 62 10.77 -11.72 -3.16
C LEU A 62 10.32 -11.77 -4.62
N GLU A 63 10.79 -12.77 -5.36
CA GLU A 63 10.42 -12.96 -6.76
C GLU A 63 9.19 -13.84 -6.88
N ARG A 64 8.26 -13.44 -7.74
CA ARG A 64 7.07 -14.20 -8.06
C ARG A 64 7.09 -14.63 -9.53
N SER A 65 6.32 -15.65 -9.86
CA SER A 65 6.32 -16.24 -11.21
C SER A 65 5.69 -15.36 -12.30
N GLY A 66 5.10 -14.21 -11.95
CA GLY A 66 4.50 -13.28 -12.90
C GLY A 66 3.49 -12.33 -12.25
N LYS A 67 2.84 -11.51 -13.07
CA LYS A 67 1.90 -10.47 -12.64
C LYS A 67 0.57 -11.07 -12.16
N LEU A 68 0.46 -11.31 -10.85
CA LEU A 68 -0.70 -11.92 -10.21
C LEU A 68 -1.66 -10.90 -9.58
N GLY A 69 -1.35 -9.61 -9.68
CA GLY A 69 -2.14 -8.51 -9.13
C GLY A 69 -1.52 -7.89 -7.88
N LEU A 70 -1.75 -6.57 -7.71
CA LEU A 70 -1.14 -5.74 -6.68
C LEU A 70 -1.43 -6.26 -5.26
N GLY A 71 -2.68 -6.58 -4.96
CA GLY A 71 -3.08 -7.08 -3.65
C GLY A 71 -2.39 -8.37 -3.26
N THR A 72 -2.20 -9.30 -4.21
CA THR A 72 -1.49 -10.56 -3.94
C THR A 72 0.00 -10.33 -3.69
N ALA A 73 0.60 -9.27 -4.28
CA ALA A 73 1.98 -8.89 -3.99
C ALA A 73 2.12 -8.38 -2.56
N TYR A 74 1.23 -7.50 -2.13
CA TYR A 74 1.24 -7.02 -0.75
C TYR A 74 0.98 -8.14 0.25
N ILE A 75 0.02 -9.02 0.02
CA ILE A 75 -0.24 -10.18 0.90
C ILE A 75 0.99 -11.09 1.01
N ALA A 76 1.68 -11.36 -0.11
CA ALA A 76 2.91 -12.13 -0.08
C ALA A 76 4.01 -11.43 0.76
N GLY A 77 4.15 -10.11 0.60
CA GLY A 77 5.08 -9.31 1.39
C GLY A 77 4.71 -9.26 2.87
N PHE A 78 3.42 -9.16 3.22
CA PHE A 78 2.96 -9.20 4.61
C PHE A 78 3.26 -10.55 5.27
N ARG A 79 2.93 -11.66 4.60
CA ARG A 79 3.23 -13.02 5.11
C ARG A 79 4.73 -13.19 5.33
N TRP A 80 5.54 -12.81 4.34
CA TRP A 80 6.99 -12.85 4.43
C TRP A 80 7.52 -12.07 5.64
N GLY A 81 7.08 -10.82 5.82
CA GLY A 81 7.54 -9.95 6.90
C GLY A 81 7.02 -10.37 8.28
N LEU A 82 5.81 -10.97 8.38
CA LEU A 82 5.27 -11.49 9.63
C LEU A 82 6.06 -12.71 10.13
N GLU A 83 6.62 -13.50 9.22
CA GLU A 83 7.41 -14.71 9.52
C GLU A 83 8.91 -14.42 9.64
N HIS A 84 9.38 -13.25 9.22
CA HIS A 84 10.79 -12.90 9.18
C HIS A 84 11.37 -12.73 10.60
N GLU A 85 12.61 -13.20 10.80
CA GLU A 85 13.32 -13.23 12.10
C GLU A 85 13.54 -11.84 12.71
N ASN A 86 13.56 -10.77 11.93
CA ASN A 86 13.70 -9.39 12.42
C ASN A 86 12.50 -8.92 13.28
N GLY A 87 11.36 -9.62 13.24
CA GLY A 87 10.21 -9.28 14.06
C GLY A 87 9.65 -7.89 13.79
N TYR A 88 9.44 -7.54 12.51
CA TYR A 88 8.90 -6.23 12.12
C TYR A 88 7.58 -5.91 12.82
N GLU A 89 7.44 -4.68 13.31
CA GLU A 89 6.24 -4.17 13.98
C GLU A 89 5.40 -3.27 13.08
N TYR A 90 6.02 -2.61 12.07
CA TYR A 90 5.37 -1.70 11.15
C TYR A 90 5.62 -2.11 9.70
N PHE A 91 4.53 -2.20 8.94
CA PHE A 91 4.54 -2.66 7.55
C PHE A 91 3.97 -1.58 6.65
N PHE A 92 4.69 -1.21 5.62
CA PHE A 92 4.29 -0.14 4.72
C PHE A 92 3.99 -0.68 3.32
N GLU A 93 2.96 -0.13 2.71
CA GLU A 93 2.68 -0.24 1.29
C GLU A 93 3.15 1.04 0.61
N MET A 94 3.93 0.92 -0.45
CA MET A 94 4.40 2.05 -1.25
C MET A 94 4.64 1.63 -2.70
N ASP A 95 4.27 2.49 -3.66
CA ASP A 95 4.55 2.28 -5.08
C ASP A 95 6.00 2.68 -5.43
N ALA A 96 6.58 2.08 -6.48
CA ALA A 96 7.96 2.33 -6.90
C ALA A 96 8.14 3.61 -7.75
N ASP A 97 7.04 4.23 -8.22
CA ASP A 97 7.04 5.26 -9.27
C ASP A 97 7.14 6.72 -8.78
N PHE A 98 7.48 6.91 -7.52
CA PHE A 98 7.56 8.23 -6.85
C PHE A 98 6.25 9.03 -6.82
N SER A 99 5.10 8.43 -7.14
CA SER A 99 3.81 9.06 -6.89
C SER A 99 3.54 9.26 -5.40
N HIS A 100 4.08 8.38 -4.57
CA HIS A 100 4.20 8.53 -3.13
C HIS A 100 5.57 9.12 -2.78
N ASN A 101 5.59 10.24 -2.06
CA ASN A 101 6.85 10.80 -1.56
C ASN A 101 7.41 9.93 -0.42
N PRO A 102 8.60 9.31 -0.58
CA PRO A 102 9.19 8.47 0.47
C PRO A 102 9.40 9.18 1.81
N GLN A 103 9.55 10.52 1.83
CA GLN A 103 9.66 11.30 3.07
C GLN A 103 8.42 11.13 3.97
N ASP A 104 7.26 10.85 3.41
CA ASP A 104 6.02 10.65 4.18
C ASP A 104 5.99 9.31 4.92
N LEU A 105 6.88 8.34 4.62
CA LEU A 105 7.04 7.11 5.41
C LEU A 105 7.25 7.40 6.90
N VAL A 106 8.09 8.41 7.21
CA VAL A 106 8.36 8.82 8.60
C VAL A 106 7.09 9.32 9.28
N ARG A 107 6.26 10.10 8.56
CA ARG A 107 5.00 10.63 9.10
C ARG A 107 3.94 9.54 9.29
N LEU A 108 3.88 8.57 8.38
CA LEU A 108 3.02 7.39 8.51
C LEU A 108 3.44 6.53 9.71
N TYR A 109 4.76 6.31 9.89
CA TYR A 109 5.31 5.65 11.06
C TYR A 109 4.87 6.35 12.36
N GLN A 110 5.11 7.66 12.47
CA GLN A 110 4.77 8.44 13.66
C GLN A 110 3.26 8.39 14.00
N ALA A 111 2.40 8.36 12.99
CA ALA A 111 0.96 8.25 13.21
C ALA A 111 0.56 6.92 13.88
N CYS A 112 1.28 5.84 13.60
CA CYS A 112 1.09 4.55 14.27
C CYS A 112 1.85 4.47 15.60
N ALA A 113 3.17 4.74 15.59
CA ALA A 113 4.04 4.51 16.72
C ALA A 113 3.82 5.52 17.88
N GLU A 114 3.54 6.79 17.56
CA GLU A 114 3.50 7.88 18.53
C GLU A 114 2.09 8.41 18.79
N GLN A 115 1.16 8.33 17.81
CA GLN A 115 -0.19 8.89 17.92
C GLN A 115 -1.27 7.82 18.14
N GLY A 116 -0.85 6.56 18.31
CA GLY A 116 -1.72 5.44 18.66
C GLY A 116 -2.69 5.02 17.54
N GLY A 117 -2.31 5.19 16.28
CA GLY A 117 -2.97 4.57 15.15
C GLY A 117 -2.60 3.09 15.06
N ASP A 118 -3.54 2.26 14.67
CA ASP A 118 -3.27 0.86 14.32
C ASP A 118 -2.90 0.73 12.84
N MET A 119 -3.41 1.66 12.05
CA MET A 119 -3.17 1.83 10.63
C MET A 119 -3.08 3.32 10.33
N SER A 120 -2.11 3.74 9.55
CA SER A 120 -2.06 5.09 9.01
C SER A 120 -2.13 5.09 7.49
N VAL A 121 -2.86 6.06 6.93
CA VAL A 121 -3.14 6.18 5.50
C VAL A 121 -2.67 7.52 5.01
N GLY A 122 -1.79 7.53 4.01
CA GLY A 122 -1.42 8.74 3.27
C GLY A 122 -2.60 9.24 2.44
N SER A 123 -3.28 10.27 2.92
CA SER A 123 -4.56 10.76 2.39
C SER A 123 -4.40 12.03 1.58
N ARG A 124 -4.98 12.02 0.39
CA ARG A 124 -5.07 13.18 -0.52
C ARG A 124 -6.23 14.11 -0.16
N TYR A 125 -7.21 13.63 0.61
CA TYR A 125 -8.52 14.27 0.81
C TYR A 125 -8.76 14.78 2.24
N VAL A 126 -7.76 14.71 3.11
CA VAL A 126 -7.77 15.39 4.42
C VAL A 126 -7.21 16.80 4.30
N LYS A 127 -7.44 17.64 5.30
CA LYS A 127 -6.89 19.02 5.34
C LYS A 127 -5.36 18.97 5.25
N GLY A 128 -4.80 19.58 4.23
CA GLY A 128 -3.36 19.58 3.92
C GLY A 128 -2.94 18.55 2.87
N GLY A 129 -3.81 17.59 2.53
CA GLY A 129 -3.59 16.68 1.39
C GLY A 129 -3.72 17.40 0.05
N ARG A 130 -2.96 16.96 -0.95
CA ARG A 130 -2.92 17.59 -2.29
C ARG A 130 -2.76 16.55 -3.38
N LEU A 131 -3.26 16.92 -4.57
CA LEU A 131 -3.04 16.24 -5.84
C LEU A 131 -2.31 17.22 -6.77
N GLU A 132 -1.17 16.79 -7.30
CA GLU A 132 -0.40 17.59 -8.25
C GLU A 132 -0.35 16.91 -9.63
N ASN A 133 -0.43 17.70 -10.69
CA ASN A 133 -0.38 17.29 -12.08
C ASN A 133 -1.54 16.38 -12.55
N TRP A 134 -2.65 16.31 -11.79
CA TRP A 134 -3.83 15.55 -12.20
C TRP A 134 -4.81 16.41 -13.01
N PRO A 135 -5.37 15.90 -14.10
CA PRO A 135 -6.50 16.51 -14.78
C PRO A 135 -7.72 16.60 -13.84
N TRP A 136 -8.50 17.64 -13.98
CA TRP A 136 -9.64 17.90 -13.07
C TRP A 136 -10.71 16.80 -13.09
N ASP A 137 -10.95 16.19 -14.26
CA ASP A 137 -11.88 15.06 -14.45
C ASP A 137 -11.42 13.83 -13.68
N ARG A 138 -10.14 13.54 -13.66
CA ARG A 138 -9.55 12.46 -12.85
C ARG A 138 -9.67 12.74 -11.35
N ILE A 139 -9.50 14.00 -10.93
CA ILE A 139 -9.70 14.42 -9.54
C ILE A 139 -11.16 14.17 -9.13
N LEU A 140 -12.11 14.62 -9.96
CA LEU A 140 -13.53 14.45 -9.70
C LEU A 140 -13.93 12.96 -9.62
N LEU A 141 -13.43 12.13 -10.53
CA LEU A 141 -13.68 10.69 -10.55
C LEU A 141 -13.13 10.01 -9.29
N SER A 142 -11.89 10.33 -8.90
CA SER A 142 -11.25 9.75 -7.73
C SER A 142 -11.92 10.18 -6.42
N TYR A 143 -12.29 11.46 -6.31
CA TYR A 143 -13.03 11.96 -5.16
C TYR A 143 -14.43 11.34 -5.07
N GLY A 144 -15.13 11.25 -6.21
CA GLY A 144 -16.44 10.59 -6.30
C GLY A 144 -16.39 9.11 -5.93
N ALA A 145 -15.33 8.39 -6.37
CA ALA A 145 -15.08 7.01 -5.96
C ALA A 145 -14.88 6.89 -4.44
N SER A 146 -14.10 7.78 -3.86
CA SER A 146 -13.88 7.81 -2.40
C SER A 146 -15.18 8.08 -1.63
N LEU A 147 -16.00 9.01 -2.11
CA LEU A 147 -17.32 9.29 -1.52
C LEU A 147 -18.27 8.09 -1.62
N TYR A 148 -18.33 7.45 -2.79
CA TYR A 148 -19.11 6.22 -3.00
C TYR A 148 -18.71 5.12 -2.01
N VAL A 149 -17.42 4.82 -1.90
CA VAL A 149 -16.91 3.80 -0.96
C VAL A 149 -17.34 4.12 0.48
N ARG A 150 -17.18 5.36 0.89
CA ARG A 150 -17.56 5.82 2.24
C ARG A 150 -19.06 5.66 2.51
N CYS A 151 -19.90 6.01 1.53
CA CYS A 151 -21.37 5.88 1.65
C CYS A 151 -21.78 4.40 1.80
N ILE A 152 -21.16 3.47 1.08
CA ILE A 152 -21.52 2.05 1.13
C ILE A 152 -20.94 1.36 2.38
N THR A 153 -19.67 1.67 2.71
CA THR A 153 -18.96 0.98 3.79
C THR A 153 -19.12 1.63 5.15
N PHE A 154 -19.61 2.86 5.20
CA PHE A 154 -19.67 3.71 6.41
C PHE A 154 -18.31 3.90 7.09
N MET A 155 -17.21 3.77 6.33
CA MET A 155 -15.86 4.05 6.85
C MET A 155 -15.66 5.56 7.05
N PRO A 156 -15.08 5.97 8.19
CA PRO A 156 -14.77 7.39 8.44
C PRO A 156 -13.49 7.85 7.70
N VAL A 157 -12.86 6.99 6.89
CA VAL A 157 -11.65 7.28 6.12
C VAL A 157 -12.02 8.11 4.89
N LYS A 158 -11.40 9.28 4.68
CA LYS A 158 -11.70 10.19 3.56
C LYS A 158 -11.09 9.70 2.25
N ASP A 159 -9.95 9.00 2.32
CA ASP A 159 -9.26 8.42 1.16
C ASP A 159 -9.17 6.89 1.25
N PRO A 160 -10.28 6.15 1.09
CA PRO A 160 -10.27 4.70 1.20
C PRO A 160 -9.51 4.01 0.05
N THR A 161 -9.23 4.73 -1.04
CA THR A 161 -8.54 4.21 -2.23
C THR A 161 -7.03 4.43 -2.20
N ALA A 162 -6.48 5.14 -1.19
CA ALA A 162 -5.05 5.40 -1.09
C ALA A 162 -4.25 4.09 -0.94
N GLY A 163 -3.12 3.99 -1.65
CA GLY A 163 -2.20 2.85 -1.62
C GLY A 163 -0.95 3.08 -0.76
N PHE A 164 -0.80 4.25 -0.15
CA PHE A 164 0.31 4.55 0.74
C PHE A 164 -0.14 4.39 2.20
N VAL A 165 0.25 3.30 2.82
CA VAL A 165 -0.33 2.84 4.08
C VAL A 165 0.75 2.29 4.99
N CYS A 166 0.61 2.50 6.30
CA CYS A 166 1.36 1.77 7.32
C CYS A 166 0.38 0.97 8.17
N TYR A 167 0.70 -0.30 8.43
CA TYR A 167 -0.01 -1.18 9.34
C TYR A 167 0.88 -1.53 10.54
N THR A 168 0.30 -1.62 11.72
CA THR A 168 0.96 -2.30 12.83
C THR A 168 0.87 -3.82 12.66
N ARG A 169 1.84 -4.56 13.17
CA ARG A 169 1.88 -6.03 13.17
C ARG A 169 0.57 -6.64 13.68
N ARG A 170 0.00 -6.10 14.75
CA ARG A 170 -1.24 -6.59 15.35
C ARG A 170 -2.44 -6.56 14.40
N VAL A 171 -2.50 -5.57 13.51
CA VAL A 171 -3.57 -5.49 12.48
C VAL A 171 -3.40 -6.59 11.46
N LEU A 172 -2.19 -6.77 10.94
CA LEU A 172 -1.93 -7.79 9.91
C LEU A 172 -2.09 -9.22 10.46
N GLN A 173 -1.75 -9.45 11.73
CA GLN A 173 -1.97 -10.75 12.39
C GLN A 173 -3.45 -11.04 12.65
N ALA A 174 -4.28 -10.01 12.83
CA ALA A 174 -5.70 -10.18 13.07
C ALA A 174 -6.51 -10.40 11.77
N ILE A 175 -5.98 -9.99 10.62
CA ILE A 175 -6.65 -10.14 9.32
C ILE A 175 -6.35 -11.52 8.74
N ASP A 176 -7.41 -12.26 8.45
CA ASP A 176 -7.32 -13.50 7.66
C ASP A 176 -7.17 -13.13 6.17
N PHE A 177 -5.93 -13.22 5.66
CA PHE A 177 -5.63 -12.87 4.27
C PHE A 177 -6.35 -13.77 3.25
N ASP A 178 -6.77 -14.96 3.63
CA ASP A 178 -7.50 -15.86 2.72
C ASP A 178 -8.96 -15.41 2.52
N LYS A 179 -9.45 -14.50 3.37
CA LYS A 179 -10.72 -13.81 3.23
C LYS A 179 -10.67 -12.55 2.39
N ILE A 180 -9.47 -11.99 2.13
CA ILE A 180 -9.26 -10.88 1.22
C ILE A 180 -9.39 -11.36 -0.22
N ARG A 181 -10.31 -10.78 -0.99
CA ARG A 181 -10.66 -11.28 -2.32
C ARG A 181 -10.23 -10.39 -3.47
N PHE A 182 -10.07 -9.10 -3.22
CA PHE A 182 -9.72 -8.16 -4.26
C PHE A 182 -8.20 -8.12 -4.46
N VAL A 183 -7.78 -8.21 -5.72
CA VAL A 183 -6.36 -8.25 -6.11
C VAL A 183 -5.89 -6.96 -6.81
N GLY A 184 -6.82 -6.11 -7.23
CA GLY A 184 -6.56 -4.83 -7.90
C GLY A 184 -6.73 -3.63 -6.96
N TYR A 185 -7.21 -2.51 -7.47
CA TYR A 185 -7.42 -1.28 -6.68
C TYR A 185 -8.39 -1.46 -5.50
N ALA A 186 -9.37 -2.35 -5.62
CA ALA A 186 -10.31 -2.63 -4.55
C ALA A 186 -9.66 -3.31 -3.33
N PHE A 187 -8.47 -3.91 -3.48
CA PHE A 187 -7.66 -4.44 -2.39
C PHE A 187 -7.42 -3.39 -1.31
N GLN A 188 -7.03 -2.17 -1.71
CA GLN A 188 -6.79 -1.07 -0.78
C GLN A 188 -8.02 -0.70 0.04
N ILE A 189 -9.18 -0.77 -0.58
CA ILE A 189 -10.47 -0.53 0.09
C ILE A 189 -10.77 -1.68 1.06
N GLU A 190 -10.57 -2.93 0.64
CA GLU A 190 -10.87 -4.12 1.44
C GLU A 190 -9.99 -4.20 2.69
N MET A 191 -8.69 -3.92 2.58
CA MET A 191 -7.77 -3.91 3.73
C MET A 191 -8.17 -2.87 4.78
N LYS A 192 -8.53 -1.64 4.36
CA LYS A 192 -9.01 -0.60 5.30
C LYS A 192 -10.35 -0.98 5.93
N PHE A 193 -11.22 -1.57 5.13
CA PHE A 193 -12.52 -2.04 5.60
C PHE A 193 -12.36 -3.17 6.62
N ALA A 194 -11.52 -4.17 6.34
CA ALA A 194 -11.19 -5.27 7.26
C ALA A 194 -10.61 -4.73 8.59
N THR A 195 -9.63 -3.83 8.49
CA THR A 195 -9.02 -3.16 9.65
C THR A 195 -10.09 -2.48 10.53
N ARG A 196 -11.02 -1.75 9.89
CA ARG A 196 -12.10 -1.07 10.60
C ARG A 196 -13.11 -2.03 11.21
N GLN A 197 -13.48 -3.11 10.51
CA GLN A 197 -14.42 -4.13 10.99
C GLN A 197 -13.88 -4.88 12.21
N LEU A 198 -12.57 -5.05 12.30
CA LEU A 198 -11.89 -5.64 13.44
C LEU A 198 -11.71 -4.66 14.62
N GLY A 199 -12.23 -3.43 14.51
CA GLY A 199 -12.23 -2.45 15.59
C GLY A 199 -10.95 -1.62 15.71
N TYR A 200 -10.00 -1.75 14.79
CA TYR A 200 -8.75 -1.01 14.81
C TYR A 200 -8.93 0.46 14.38
N LYS A 201 -8.05 1.31 14.91
CA LYS A 201 -8.05 2.76 14.66
C LYS A 201 -7.24 3.09 13.42
N ILE A 202 -7.90 3.72 12.44
CA ILE A 202 -7.26 4.25 11.22
C ILE A 202 -7.04 5.75 11.38
N VAL A 203 -5.82 6.22 11.11
CA VAL A 203 -5.43 7.63 11.13
C VAL A 203 -5.06 8.05 9.72
N GLU A 204 -5.51 9.22 9.27
CA GLU A 204 -5.15 9.77 7.97
C GLU A 204 -4.09 10.85 8.10
N VAL A 205 -2.99 10.70 7.36
CA VAL A 205 -1.87 11.65 7.28
C VAL A 205 -1.98 12.38 5.94
N PRO A 206 -2.02 13.72 5.90
CA PRO A 206 -2.08 14.44 4.64
C PRO A 206 -0.79 14.25 3.84
N ILE A 207 -0.92 13.86 2.59
CA ILE A 207 0.20 13.73 1.65
C ILE A 207 -0.02 14.57 0.39
N THR A 208 1.06 14.87 -0.32
CA THR A 208 1.01 15.34 -1.70
C THR A 208 1.23 14.15 -2.62
N PHE A 209 0.23 13.82 -3.42
CA PHE A 209 0.33 12.80 -4.45
C PHE A 209 0.64 13.46 -5.78
N ILE A 210 1.75 13.05 -6.41
CA ILE A 210 2.21 13.60 -7.68
C ILE A 210 1.89 12.56 -8.76
N ASP A 211 1.32 12.98 -9.92
CA ASP A 211 1.18 12.03 -11.02
C ASP A 211 2.55 11.56 -11.49
N ARG A 212 2.65 10.28 -11.80
CA ARG A 212 3.90 9.71 -12.31
C ARG A 212 4.39 10.47 -13.53
N VAL A 213 5.68 10.75 -13.58
CA VAL A 213 6.31 11.45 -14.71
C VAL A 213 6.49 10.51 -15.89
N GLU A 214 6.67 9.20 -15.61
CA GLU A 214 6.91 8.15 -16.60
C GLU A 214 5.93 6.98 -16.42
N GLY A 215 5.51 6.36 -17.53
CA GLY A 215 4.62 5.21 -17.54
C GLY A 215 3.16 5.54 -17.89
N VAL A 216 2.43 4.54 -18.40
CA VAL A 216 1.03 4.67 -18.83
C VAL A 216 0.07 4.28 -17.70
N SER A 217 -0.89 5.14 -17.38
CA SER A 217 -1.97 4.82 -16.43
C SER A 217 -2.83 3.68 -16.96
N LYS A 218 -2.97 2.59 -16.17
CA LYS A 218 -3.65 1.34 -16.57
C LYS A 218 -5.12 1.29 -16.08
N MET A 219 -5.79 2.43 -15.88
CA MET A 219 -7.21 2.42 -15.49
C MET A 219 -8.08 2.09 -16.70
N SER A 220 -8.75 0.94 -16.66
CA SER A 220 -9.78 0.55 -17.62
C SER A 220 -11.17 0.67 -17.00
N SER A 221 -12.22 0.83 -17.86
CA SER A 221 -13.62 0.87 -17.41
C SER A 221 -14.05 -0.39 -16.65
N ASN A 222 -13.44 -1.53 -16.95
CA ASN A 222 -13.69 -2.79 -16.24
C ASN A 222 -13.25 -2.73 -14.79
N ILE A 223 -12.13 -2.07 -14.50
CA ILE A 223 -11.61 -1.89 -13.12
C ILE A 223 -12.60 -1.06 -12.30
N ILE A 224 -13.17 -0.01 -12.88
CA ILE A 224 -14.15 0.85 -12.20
C ILE A 224 -15.42 0.04 -11.89
N ARG A 225 -15.94 -0.73 -12.85
CA ARG A 225 -17.12 -1.57 -12.65
C ARG A 225 -16.89 -2.64 -11.58
N GLU A 226 -15.74 -3.30 -11.61
CA GLU A 226 -15.34 -4.30 -10.61
C GLU A 226 -15.26 -3.68 -9.21
N ALA A 227 -14.68 -2.49 -9.09
CA ALA A 227 -14.60 -1.78 -7.83
C ALA A 227 -15.98 -1.41 -7.28
N VAL A 228 -16.90 -0.91 -8.14
CA VAL A 228 -18.26 -0.52 -7.74
C VAL A 228 -19.04 -1.74 -7.21
N LEU A 229 -19.10 -2.83 -7.97
CA LEU A 229 -19.81 -4.04 -7.54
C LEU A 229 -19.11 -4.72 -6.36
N GLY A 230 -17.78 -4.71 -6.37
CA GLY A 230 -16.97 -5.30 -5.32
C GLY A 230 -17.18 -4.65 -3.95
N VAL A 231 -17.30 -3.34 -3.89
CA VAL A 231 -17.56 -2.62 -2.62
C VAL A 231 -18.92 -3.01 -2.02
N MET A 232 -19.95 -3.17 -2.85
CA MET A 232 -21.25 -3.66 -2.38
C MET A 232 -21.17 -5.10 -1.87
N GLN A 233 -20.51 -5.99 -2.63
CA GLN A 233 -20.30 -7.38 -2.21
C GLN A 233 -19.51 -7.46 -0.90
N MET A 234 -18.45 -6.67 -0.75
CA MET A 234 -17.64 -6.58 0.45
C MET A 234 -18.51 -6.20 1.66
N ARG A 235 -19.33 -5.17 1.53
CA ARG A 235 -20.26 -4.74 2.59
C ARG A 235 -21.28 -5.82 2.94
N TRP A 236 -21.85 -6.47 1.92
CA TRP A 236 -22.80 -7.57 2.13
C TRP A 236 -22.16 -8.76 2.86
N ARG A 237 -20.98 -9.20 2.43
CA ARG A 237 -20.25 -10.28 3.10
C ARG A 237 -19.98 -10.00 4.57
N ALA A 238 -19.60 -8.79 4.89
CA ALA A 238 -19.30 -8.38 6.26
C ALA A 238 -20.50 -8.44 7.23
N LEU A 239 -21.72 -8.61 6.73
CA LEU A 239 -22.89 -8.88 7.58
C LEU A 239 -22.96 -10.34 8.05
N PHE A 240 -22.29 -11.26 7.36
CA PHE A 240 -22.37 -12.69 7.60
C PHE A 240 -21.03 -13.36 7.95
N SER A 241 -19.92 -12.66 7.74
CA SER A 241 -18.57 -13.20 8.01
C SER A 241 -17.64 -12.12 8.52
N SER A 242 -16.77 -12.48 9.47
CA SER A 242 -15.69 -11.62 9.97
C SER A 242 -14.44 -11.76 9.10
N TYR A 243 -13.64 -10.68 9.00
CA TYR A 243 -12.31 -10.68 8.40
C TYR A 243 -11.22 -11.21 9.35
N GLY A 244 -11.54 -11.46 10.61
CA GLY A 244 -10.59 -11.97 11.58
C GLY A 244 -10.24 -13.44 11.40
N VAL A 245 -9.07 -13.81 11.92
CA VAL A 245 -8.56 -15.18 12.04
C VAL A 245 -9.41 -15.98 13.03
#